data_0d3d0b9aaf5c985529a3b54261d9b1fd
#
_entry.id   0d3d0b9aaf5c985529a3b54261d9b1fd
#
_cell.length_a   1.000
_cell.length_b   1.000
_cell.length_c   1.000
_cell.angle_alpha   90.00
_cell.angle_beta   90.00
_cell.angle_gamma   90.00
#
_symmetry.space_group_name_H-M   'P 1'
#
loop_
_entity.id
_entity.type
_entity.pdbx_description
1 polymer ?
#
loop_
_entity_poly.entity_id
_entity_poly.type
_entity_poly.pdbx_seq_one_letter_code
_entity_poly.pdbx_strand_id
1 'polypeptide(L)' 'MSTDLVLYVREGCHLCEQFLLDLSLDFPAVLETLRTTDVDTNRDLAATYGLRVPVLEAAGTVVCEGLYDPAKVGAALAL' A
#
# COMPACT_ATOMS: atom_id res chain seq x y z
N MET A 1 -8.59 -13.41 11.88
CA MET A 1 -7.26 -13.45 11.26
C MET A 1 -6.94 -12.11 10.66
N SER A 2 -5.71 -11.68 10.79
CA SER A 2 -5.30 -10.41 10.21
C SER A 2 -5.02 -10.58 8.72
N THR A 3 -5.41 -9.57 7.93
CA THR A 3 -5.06 -9.53 6.51
C THR A 3 -3.61 -9.08 6.36
N ASP A 4 -2.86 -9.76 5.52
CA ASP A 4 -1.48 -9.40 5.22
C ASP A 4 -1.48 -8.22 4.26
N LEU A 5 -1.17 -7.03 4.77
CA LEU A 5 -1.16 -5.79 3.99
C LEU A 5 0.27 -5.36 3.71
N VAL A 6 0.55 -5.08 2.44
CA VAL A 6 1.84 -4.56 2.00
C VAL A 6 1.60 -3.31 1.15
N LEU A 7 2.30 -2.25 1.48
CA LEU A 7 2.32 -1.04 0.67
C LEU A 7 3.68 -0.91 0.01
N TYR A 8 3.70 -1.01 -1.32
CA TYR A 8 4.91 -0.82 -2.11
C TYR A 8 5.10 0.66 -2.37
N VAL A 9 6.28 1.14 -2.03
CA VAL A 9 6.61 2.57 -2.10
C VAL A 9 7.97 2.77 -2.76
N ARG A 10 8.30 4.02 -3.05
CA ARG A 10 9.62 4.41 -3.57
C ARG A 10 10.02 5.69 -2.86
N GLU A 11 11.31 5.85 -2.60
CA GLU A 11 11.84 7.07 -1.99
C GLU A 11 11.57 8.26 -2.93
N GLY A 12 11.20 9.40 -2.34
CA GLY A 12 10.87 10.59 -3.12
C GLY A 12 9.50 10.54 -3.78
N CYS A 13 8.68 9.54 -3.47
CA CYS A 13 7.36 9.39 -4.04
C CYS A 13 6.33 10.18 -3.25
N HIS A 14 5.91 11.32 -3.77
CA HIS A 14 4.93 12.19 -3.10
C HIS A 14 3.58 11.51 -2.93
N LEU A 15 3.13 10.78 -3.95
CA LEU A 15 1.87 10.02 -3.88
C LEU A 15 1.94 8.93 -2.83
N CYS A 16 3.10 8.32 -2.63
CA CYS A 16 3.29 7.29 -1.61
C CYS A 16 3.12 7.88 -0.21
N GLU A 17 3.69 9.04 0.03
CA GLU A 17 3.57 9.74 1.30
C GLU A 17 2.11 10.11 1.58
N GLN A 18 1.43 10.66 0.57
CA GLN A 18 0.04 11.05 0.70
C GLN A 18 -0.86 9.83 0.94
N PHE A 19 -0.60 8.74 0.23
CA PHE A 19 -1.33 7.49 0.38
C PHE A 19 -1.23 6.96 1.82
N LEU A 20 -0.02 6.93 2.35
CA LEU A 20 0.20 6.43 3.70
C LEU A 20 -0.48 7.32 4.74
N LEU A 21 -0.43 8.63 4.55
CA LEU A 21 -1.10 9.57 5.44
C LEU A 21 -2.62 9.35 5.43
N ASP A 22 -3.23 9.26 4.25
CA ASP A 22 -4.66 9.07 4.12
C ASP A 22 -5.10 7.73 4.73
N LEU A 23 -4.32 6.68 4.49
CA LEU A 23 -4.57 5.36 5.06
C LEU A 23 -4.53 5.41 6.59
N SER A 24 -3.54 6.12 7.13
CA SER A 24 -3.37 6.22 8.59
C SER A 24 -4.50 7.01 9.25
N LEU A 25 -5.06 8.00 8.55
CA LEU A 25 -6.17 8.80 9.07
C LEU A 25 -7.48 8.04 9.04
N ASP A 26 -7.73 7.29 7.98
CA ASP A 26 -9.00 6.56 7.82
C ASP A 26 -8.99 5.20 8.53
N PHE A 27 -7.85 4.53 8.60
CA PHE A 27 -7.73 3.18 9.17
C PHE A 27 -6.48 3.08 10.05
N PRO A 28 -6.46 3.82 11.17
CA PRO A 28 -5.23 3.90 12.00
C PRO A 28 -4.75 2.53 12.53
N ALA A 29 -5.66 1.60 12.77
CA ALA A 29 -5.30 0.27 13.27
C ALA A 29 -4.47 -0.54 12.25
N VAL A 30 -4.59 -0.21 10.97
CA VAL A 30 -3.85 -0.88 9.89
C VAL A 30 -2.34 -0.69 10.04
N LEU A 31 -1.92 0.42 10.62
CA LEU A 31 -0.48 0.71 10.79
C LEU A 31 0.24 -0.33 11.63
N GLU A 32 -0.47 -1.03 12.50
CA GLU A 32 0.13 -2.06 13.36
C GLU A 32 0.57 -3.28 12.57
N THR A 33 -0.10 -3.57 11.47
CA THR A 33 0.15 -4.77 10.67
C THR A 33 0.67 -4.46 9.27
N LEU A 34 0.59 -3.20 8.82
CA LEU A 34 1.03 -2.80 7.50
C LEU A 34 2.54 -2.93 7.37
N ARG A 35 2.97 -3.58 6.30
CA ARG A 35 4.38 -3.57 5.91
C ARG A 35 4.57 -2.63 4.74
N THR A 36 5.55 -1.74 4.83
CA THR A 36 5.95 -0.90 3.71
C THR A 36 7.22 -1.48 3.11
N THR A 37 7.25 -1.60 1.80
CA THR A 37 8.38 -2.18 1.09
C THR A 37 8.85 -1.20 0.01
N ASP A 38 10.13 -0.82 0.10
CA ASP A 38 10.74 0.03 -0.93
C ASP A 38 11.06 -0.85 -2.13
N VAL A 39 10.46 -0.54 -3.27
CA VAL A 39 10.64 -1.34 -4.49
C VAL A 39 12.07 -1.31 -5.02
N ASP A 40 12.84 -0.30 -4.66
CA ASP A 40 14.23 -0.18 -5.12
C ASP A 40 15.20 -1.08 -4.37
N THR A 41 14.74 -1.80 -3.33
CA THR A 41 15.54 -2.79 -2.62
C THR A 41 15.62 -4.13 -3.35
N ASN A 42 14.81 -4.30 -4.40
CA ASN A 42 14.74 -5.56 -5.15
C ASN A 42 14.43 -5.26 -6.61
N ARG A 43 15.25 -5.80 -7.51
CA ARG A 43 15.13 -5.53 -8.95
C ARG A 43 13.76 -5.95 -9.51
N ASP A 44 13.25 -7.08 -9.06
CA ASP A 44 11.96 -7.60 -9.55
C ASP A 44 10.81 -6.72 -9.08
N LEU A 45 10.89 -6.23 -7.85
CA LEU A 45 9.87 -5.31 -7.30
C LEU A 45 9.90 -3.98 -8.07
N ALA A 46 11.09 -3.45 -8.37
CA ALA A 46 11.21 -2.22 -9.13
C ALA A 46 10.64 -2.38 -10.54
N ALA A 47 10.87 -3.52 -11.17
CA ALA A 47 10.34 -3.80 -12.50
C ALA A 47 8.81 -3.92 -12.48
N THR A 48 8.26 -4.56 -11.46
CA THR A 48 6.81 -4.81 -11.37
C THR A 48 6.04 -3.58 -10.91
N TYR A 49 6.54 -2.88 -9.88
CA TYR A 49 5.78 -1.82 -9.19
C TYR A 49 6.36 -0.42 -9.35
N GLY A 50 7.59 -0.28 -9.85
CA GLY A 50 8.30 1.00 -9.81
C GLY A 50 7.59 2.18 -10.44
N LEU A 51 6.82 1.96 -11.52
CA LEU A 51 6.04 3.00 -12.18
C LEU A 51 4.60 3.06 -11.66
N ARG A 52 4.23 2.18 -10.75
CA ARG A 52 2.87 2.05 -10.24
C ARG A 52 2.71 2.50 -8.80
N VAL A 53 3.82 2.68 -8.07
CA VAL A 53 3.78 3.06 -6.65
C VAL A 53 2.97 4.34 -6.43
N PRO A 54 2.23 4.45 -5.32
CA PRO A 54 2.05 3.44 -4.27
C PRO A 54 1.12 2.31 -4.70
N VAL A 55 1.45 1.07 -4.31
CA VAL A 55 0.60 -0.10 -4.58
C VAL A 55 0.28 -0.78 -3.25
N LEU A 56 -0.99 -0.87 -2.92
CA LEU A 56 -1.44 -1.58 -1.72
C LEU A 56 -1.94 -2.95 -2.10
N GLU A 57 -1.37 -3.99 -1.47
CA GLU A 57 -1.83 -5.37 -1.65
C GLU A 57 -2.35 -5.93 -0.33
N ALA A 58 -3.42 -6.70 -0.44
CA ALA A 58 -3.98 -7.46 0.69
C ALA A 58 -3.95 -8.92 0.30
N ALA A 59 -3.20 -9.72 1.07
CA ALA A 59 -3.04 -11.17 0.81
C ALA A 59 -2.63 -11.46 -0.64
N GLY A 60 -1.72 -10.65 -1.18
CA GLY A 60 -1.19 -10.84 -2.52
C GLY A 60 -2.03 -10.28 -3.66
N THR A 61 -3.18 -9.67 -3.35
CA THR A 61 -4.07 -9.08 -4.36
C THR A 61 -4.03 -7.56 -4.26
N VAL A 62 -3.87 -6.90 -5.40
CA VAL A 62 -3.86 -5.43 -5.45
C VAL A 62 -5.22 -4.89 -5.03
N VAL A 63 -5.22 -4.02 -4.02
CA VAL A 63 -6.41 -3.33 -3.54
C VAL A 63 -6.60 -2.03 -4.31
N CYS A 64 -5.56 -1.19 -4.33
CA CYS A 64 -5.55 0.02 -5.13
C CYS A 64 -4.11 0.46 -5.36
N GLU A 65 -3.91 1.31 -6.36
CA GLU A 65 -2.59 1.81 -6.71
C GLU A 65 -2.67 3.23 -7.25
N GLY A 66 -1.57 3.97 -7.07
CA GLY A 66 -1.48 5.36 -7.51
C GLY A 66 -2.24 6.29 -6.59
N LEU A 67 -3.55 6.32 -6.69
CA LEU A 67 -4.40 7.15 -5.85
C LEU A 67 -5.05 6.32 -4.75
N TYR A 68 -5.12 6.89 -3.56
CA TYR A 68 -5.78 6.28 -2.42
C TYR A 68 -7.29 6.22 -2.66
N ASP A 69 -7.88 5.06 -2.43
CA ASP A 69 -9.33 4.85 -2.56
C ASP A 69 -9.86 4.22 -1.27
N PRO A 70 -10.46 5.02 -0.37
CA PRO A 70 -10.92 4.51 0.92
C PRO A 70 -12.01 3.45 0.79
N ALA A 71 -12.83 3.51 -0.25
CA ALA A 71 -13.87 2.51 -0.46
C ALA A 71 -13.27 1.13 -0.76
N LYS A 72 -12.24 1.10 -1.61
CA LYS A 72 -11.55 -0.15 -1.93
C LYS A 72 -10.81 -0.71 -0.72
N VAL A 73 -10.15 0.17 0.03
CA VAL A 73 -9.44 -0.23 1.26
C VAL A 73 -10.42 -0.77 2.29
N GLY A 74 -11.54 -0.07 2.51
CA GLY A 74 -12.56 -0.51 3.43
C GLY A 74 -13.14 -1.87 3.06
N ALA A 75 -13.41 -2.08 1.77
CA ALA A 75 -13.89 -3.36 1.28
C ALA A 75 -12.88 -4.49 1.50
N ALA A 76 -11.59 -4.23 1.29
CA ALA A 76 -10.54 -5.21 1.47
C ALA A 76 -10.35 -5.59 2.95
N LEU A 77 -10.60 -4.64 3.86
CA LEU A 77 -10.46 -4.85 5.30
C LEU A 77 -11.74 -5.39 5.94
N ALA A 78 -12.86 -5.31 5.27
CA ALA A 78 -14.14 -5.82 5.76
C ALA A 78 -14.12 -7.35 5.76
N LEU A 79 -14.53 -7.91 6.87
CA LEU A 79 -14.57 -9.35 7.04
C LEU A 79 -15.99 -9.87 7.14
#